data_e02e22a605245b80ead97b6188832368
#
_entry.id   e02e22a605245b80ead97b6188832368
#
_cell.length_a   1.000
_cell.length_b   1.000
_cell.length_c   1.000
_cell.angle_alpha   90.00
_cell.angle_beta   90.00
_cell.angle_gamma   90.00
#
_symmetry.space_group_name_H-M   'P 1'
#
loop_
_entity.id
_entity.type
_entity.pdbx_description
1 polymer ?
#
loop_
_entity_poly.entity_id
_entity_poly.type
_entity_poly.pdbx_seq_one_letter_code
_entity_poly.pdbx_strand_id
1 'polypeptide(L)'
;MRSVLLVLILALASAFAGARADEDSQDRALDAVRRGEILPLSVILDRLREADGGQVLEVELENEHDRWIYEVTTLAPDGVVSKQLLDASTGLLLPPSEDD
;
A
#
# COMPACT_ATOMS: atom_id res chain seq x y z
N MET A 1 -13.16 9.37 -8.83
CA MET A 1 -13.31 8.77 -8.44
C MET A 1 -12.48 7.79 -8.10
N ARG A 2 -11.86 7.30 -8.63
CA ARG A 2 -11.26 6.32 -8.32
C ARG A 2 -9.96 6.68 -8.05
N SER A 3 -9.37 6.44 -7.11
CA SER A 3 -8.11 6.79 -6.84
C SER A 3 -7.13 6.13 -7.70
N VAL A 4 -6.00 6.64 -7.80
CA VAL A 4 -5.06 6.05 -8.61
C VAL A 4 -4.47 4.93 -7.83
N LEU A 5 -4.45 3.80 -8.36
CA LEU A 5 -4.02 2.66 -7.68
C LEU A 5 -2.66 2.26 -8.07
N LEU A 6 -1.75 2.22 -7.19
CA LEU A 6 -0.43 1.80 -7.49
C LEU A 6 -0.19 0.47 -6.81
N VAL A 7 -0.10 -0.57 -7.57
CA VAL A 7 0.09 -1.89 -7.02
C VAL A 7 1.57 -2.24 -6.99
N LEU A 8 2.10 -2.51 -5.84
CA LEU A 8 3.46 -2.85 -5.75
C LEU A 8 3.60 -4.31 -5.54
N ILE A 9 3.71 -5.03 -6.55
CA ILE A 9 3.83 -6.43 -6.47
C ILE A 9 5.24 -6.75 -6.47
N LEU A 10 5.76 -7.18 -5.45
CA LEU A 10 7.03 -7.55 -5.46
C LEU A 10 7.47 -8.55 -6.31
N ALA A 11 6.96 -9.10 -6.86
CA ALA A 11 7.32 -10.14 -7.61
C ALA A 11 7.78 -9.92 -8.77
N LEU A 12 8.40 -10.23 -9.15
CA LEU A 12 8.80 -10.25 -10.37
C LEU A 12 8.68 -9.57 -11.27
N ALA A 13 8.66 -9.04 -11.33
CA ALA A 13 8.82 -8.38 -12.23
C ALA A 13 8.64 -8.42 -13.44
N SER A 14 8.34 -8.86 -13.89
CA SER A 14 8.12 -8.96 -15.18
C SER A 14 7.88 -7.83 -15.68
N ALA A 15 8.09 -7.06 -15.32
CA ALA A 15 7.97 -6.00 -15.90
C ALA A 15 7.57 -5.71 -17.12
N PHE A 16 6.86 -5.37 -17.51
CA PHE A 16 6.53 -5.02 -18.58
C PHE A 16 6.00 -3.98 -18.77
N ALA A 17 6.01 -3.59 -19.37
CA ALA A 17 5.68 -2.68 -19.91
C ALA A 17 4.48 -2.18 -19.69
N GLY A 18 3.73 -2.31 -19.70
CA GLY A 18 2.56 -1.77 -19.74
C GLY A 18 2.22 -0.86 -18.82
N ALA A 19 2.88 -0.50 -18.03
CA ALA A 19 2.45 0.37 -17.14
C ALA A 19 2.70 1.74 -17.39
N ARG A 20 2.68 2.20 -18.50
CA ARG A 20 2.74 3.50 -18.80
C ARG A 20 1.76 4.29 -18.12
N ALA A 21 0.58 3.90 -17.96
CA ALA A 21 -0.46 4.69 -17.40
C ALA A 21 -0.13 5.01 -15.97
N ASP A 22 0.64 4.23 -15.33
CA ASP A 22 0.90 4.46 -13.97
C ASP A 22 2.18 5.20 -13.73
N GLU A 23 2.84 5.63 -14.74
CA GLU A 23 4.06 6.32 -14.53
C GLU A 23 3.90 7.59 -13.74
N ASP A 24 2.89 8.38 -14.04
CA ASP A 24 2.67 9.58 -13.30
C ASP A 24 2.37 9.28 -11.86
N SER A 25 1.63 8.27 -11.59
CA SER A 25 1.28 7.91 -10.23
C SER A 25 2.52 7.46 -9.49
N GLN A 26 3.36 6.72 -10.16
CA GLN A 26 4.55 6.26 -9.51
C GLN A 26 5.49 7.41 -9.24
N ASP A 27 5.58 8.37 -10.14
CA ASP A 27 6.42 9.50 -9.93
C ASP A 27 5.92 10.32 -8.75
N ARG A 28 4.64 10.50 -8.65
CA ARG A 28 4.11 11.26 -7.54
C ARG A 28 4.34 10.54 -6.22
N ALA A 29 4.19 9.23 -6.21
CA ALA A 29 4.41 8.47 -5.00
C ALA A 29 5.86 8.55 -4.59
N LEU A 30 6.77 8.46 -5.56
CA LEU A 30 8.17 8.52 -5.25
C LEU A 30 8.54 9.89 -4.68
N ASP A 31 8.00 10.94 -5.27
CA ASP A 31 8.25 12.26 -4.77
C ASP A 31 7.70 12.40 -3.35
N ALA A 32 6.55 11.85 -3.07
CA ALA A 32 5.97 11.93 -1.75
C ALA A 32 6.85 11.23 -0.71
N VAL A 33 7.43 10.09 -1.12
CA VAL A 33 8.32 9.39 -0.22
C VAL A 33 9.57 10.25 0.02
N ARG A 34 10.09 10.86 -1.03
CA ARG A 34 11.27 11.66 -0.87
C ARG A 34 11.04 12.89 -0.02
N ARG A 35 9.83 13.41 -0.06
CA ARG A 35 9.52 14.57 0.75
C ARG A 35 9.08 14.20 2.15
N GLY A 36 9.05 12.94 2.49
CA GLY A 36 8.64 12.52 3.81
C GLY A 36 7.16 12.47 4.03
N GLU A 37 6.38 12.56 2.96
CA GLU A 37 4.94 12.50 3.11
C GLU A 37 4.45 11.08 3.21
N ILE A 38 5.23 10.10 2.77
CA ILE A 38 4.85 8.71 2.82
C ILE A 38 5.98 7.96 3.48
N LEU A 39 5.66 7.13 4.42
CA LEU A 39 6.69 6.32 5.06
C LEU A 39 7.13 5.23 4.10
N PRO A 40 8.36 4.82 4.16
CA PRO A 40 8.82 3.74 3.30
C PRO A 40 8.05 2.46 3.58
N LEU A 41 7.89 1.66 2.55
CA LEU A 41 7.14 0.43 2.70
C LEU A 41 7.74 -0.47 3.77
N SER A 42 9.05 -0.47 3.92
CA SER A 42 9.66 -1.32 4.93
C SER A 42 9.15 -0.99 6.33
N VAL A 43 8.90 0.28 6.60
CA VAL A 43 8.39 0.69 7.89
C VAL A 43 6.96 0.18 8.06
N ILE A 44 6.18 0.27 7.00
CA ILE A 44 4.80 -0.18 7.04
C ILE A 44 4.75 -1.68 7.29
N LEU A 45 5.61 -2.43 6.60
CA LEU A 45 5.59 -3.87 6.76
C LEU A 45 6.02 -4.27 8.17
N ASP A 46 6.96 -3.54 8.76
CA ASP A 46 7.35 -3.84 10.11
C ASP A 46 6.22 -3.62 11.08
N ARG A 47 5.46 -2.55 10.89
CA ARG A 47 4.35 -2.29 11.76
C ARG A 47 3.31 -3.38 11.67
N LEU A 48 3.07 -3.86 10.46
CA LEU A 48 2.09 -4.92 10.29
C LEU A 48 2.55 -6.20 10.92
N ARG A 49 3.84 -6.51 10.80
CA ARG A 49 4.29 -7.72 11.38
C ARG A 49 4.17 -7.66 12.87
N GLU A 50 4.41 -6.53 13.48
CA GLU A 50 4.25 -6.42 14.88
C GLU A 50 2.81 -6.51 15.31
N ALA A 51 1.89 -6.02 14.50
CA ALA A 51 0.50 -6.02 14.88
C ALA A 51 -0.16 -7.34 14.60
N ASP A 52 0.18 -7.98 13.50
CA ASP A 52 -0.60 -9.09 13.07
C ASP A 52 0.18 -10.34 12.89
N GLY A 53 1.40 -10.30 12.57
CA GLY A 53 2.15 -11.49 12.37
C GLY A 53 1.83 -12.24 11.11
N GLY A 54 1.04 -11.70 10.25
CA GLY A 54 0.65 -12.41 9.07
C GLY A 54 1.63 -12.24 7.94
N GLN A 55 1.32 -12.88 6.82
CA GLN A 55 2.16 -12.83 5.66
C GLN A 55 1.57 -11.85 4.68
N VAL A 56 2.36 -10.97 4.13
CA VAL A 56 1.86 -9.98 3.20
C VAL A 56 1.73 -10.60 1.83
N LEU A 57 0.55 -10.50 1.25
CA LEU A 57 0.30 -11.01 -0.08
C LEU A 57 0.33 -9.92 -1.13
N GLU A 58 -0.11 -8.73 -0.80
CA GLU A 58 -0.20 -7.68 -1.79
C GLU A 58 -0.19 -6.33 -1.12
N VAL A 59 0.37 -5.33 -1.74
CA VAL A 59 0.38 -3.98 -1.23
C VAL A 59 -0.04 -3.04 -2.32
N GLU A 60 -0.93 -2.13 -1.99
CA GLU A 60 -1.35 -1.11 -2.93
C GLU A 60 -1.22 0.25 -2.25
N LEU A 61 -0.78 1.23 -2.98
CA LEU A 61 -0.69 2.58 -2.46
C LEU A 61 -1.69 3.43 -3.21
N GLU A 62 -2.57 4.08 -2.48
CA GLU A 62 -3.61 4.88 -3.09
C GLU A 62 -3.58 6.29 -2.57
N ASN A 63 -4.02 7.21 -3.39
CA ASN A 63 -4.16 8.58 -2.95
C ASN A 63 -5.62 8.93 -3.02
N GLU A 64 -6.25 9.20 -1.89
CA GLU A 64 -7.63 9.55 -1.85
C GLU A 64 -7.78 10.85 -1.14
N HIS A 65 -8.35 11.83 -1.77
CA HIS A 65 -8.61 13.12 -1.17
C HIS A 65 -7.30 13.67 -0.58
N ASP A 66 -6.26 13.59 -1.37
CA ASP A 66 -4.96 14.12 -0.97
C ASP A 66 -4.38 13.39 0.22
N ARG A 67 -4.81 12.20 0.47
CA ARG A 67 -4.29 11.43 1.55
C ARG A 67 -3.73 10.15 1.00
N TRP A 68 -2.52 9.83 1.36
CA TRP A 68 -1.93 8.60 0.88
C TRP A 68 -2.23 7.46 1.86
N ILE A 69 -2.65 6.35 1.31
CA ILE A 69 -3.07 5.19 2.09
C ILE A 69 -2.47 3.95 1.52
N TYR A 70 -1.90 3.10 2.36
CA TYR A 70 -1.45 1.80 1.95
C TYR A 70 -2.57 0.79 2.23
N GLU A 71 -2.88 -0.02 1.24
CA GLU A 71 -3.83 -1.09 1.45
C GLU A 71 -3.05 -2.37 1.36
N VAL A 72 -3.01 -3.16 2.38
CA VAL A 72 -2.19 -4.35 2.44
C VAL A 72 -3.07 -5.57 2.66
N THR A 73 -2.92 -6.57 1.80
CA THR A 73 -3.66 -7.81 1.94
C THR A 73 -2.74 -8.77 2.66
N THR A 74 -3.21 -9.36 3.73
CA THR A 74 -2.40 -10.26 4.54
C THR A 74 -3.08 -11.62 4.69
N LEU A 75 -2.25 -12.63 4.96
CA LEU A 75 -2.74 -13.97 5.21
C LEU A 75 -2.33 -14.33 6.62
N ALA A 76 -3.29 -14.51 7.47
CA ALA A 76 -3.01 -14.85 8.86
C ALA A 76 -2.60 -16.29 9.00
N PRO A 77 -1.99 -16.68 10.08
CA PRO A 77 -1.57 -18.06 10.26
C PRO A 77 -2.71 -19.05 10.18
N ASP A 78 -3.92 -18.62 10.49
CA ASP A 78 -5.04 -19.52 10.42
C ASP A 78 -5.65 -19.59 9.04
N GLY A 79 -5.05 -18.92 8.06
CA GLY A 79 -5.55 -18.97 6.70
C GLY A 79 -6.52 -17.88 6.32
N VAL A 80 -6.81 -16.98 7.21
CA VAL A 80 -7.76 -15.93 6.89
C VAL A 80 -7.05 -14.82 6.14
N VAL A 81 -7.64 -14.37 5.05
CA VAL A 81 -7.11 -13.29 4.25
C VAL A 81 -7.86 -12.04 4.61
N SER A 82 -7.17 -10.97 4.88
CA SER A 82 -7.85 -9.74 5.19
C SER A 82 -7.11 -8.56 4.62
N LYS A 83 -7.78 -7.43 4.50
CA LYS A 83 -7.18 -6.22 4.01
C LYS A 83 -7.04 -5.26 5.13
N GLN A 84 -5.91 -4.59 5.20
CA GLN A 84 -5.67 -3.62 6.23
C GLN A 84 -5.33 -2.33 5.57
N LEU A 85 -5.87 -1.25 6.08
CA LEU A 85 -5.58 0.07 5.57
C LEU A 85 -4.71 0.80 6.57
N LEU A 86 -3.66 1.44 6.07
CA LEU A 86 -2.80 2.20 6.94
C LEU A 86 -2.58 3.58 6.37
N ASP A 87 -2.56 4.55 7.23
CA ASP A 87 -2.25 5.89 6.80
C ASP A 87 -0.80 5.87 6.39
N ALA A 88 -0.51 6.26 5.16
CA ALA A 88 0.83 6.12 4.65
C ALA A 88 1.80 7.13 5.27
N SER A 89 1.29 8.20 5.83
CA SER A 89 2.20 9.18 6.41
C SER A 89 2.54 8.85 7.84
N THR A 90 1.72 8.12 8.55
CA THR A 90 1.97 7.82 9.96
C THR A 90 2.18 6.35 10.22
N GLY A 91 1.72 5.50 9.32
CA GLY A 91 1.79 4.06 9.55
C GLY A 91 0.72 3.53 10.48
N LEU A 92 -0.25 4.35 10.82
CA LEU A 92 -1.28 3.88 11.73
C LEU A 92 -2.38 3.16 10.98
N LEU A 93 -2.93 2.14 11.61
CA LEU A 93 -4.01 1.41 11.01
C LEU A 93 -5.25 2.26 10.98
N LEU A 94 -5.95 2.18 9.90
CA LEU A 94 -7.19 2.91 9.75
C LEU A 94 -8.35 1.94 9.81
N PRO A 95 -9.53 2.42 10.14
CA PRO A 95 -10.68 1.54 10.18
C PRO A 95 -11.02 1.09 8.78
N PRO A 96 -11.68 -0.02 8.63
CA PRO A 96 -12.03 -0.52 7.32
C PRO A 96 -12.94 0.46 6.64
N SER A 97 -12.85 0.46 5.33
CA SER A 97 -13.66 1.34 4.56
C SER A 97 -15.06 0.88 4.60
N GLU A 98 -16.00 1.78 4.78
CA GLU A 98 -17.30 1.36 4.75
C GLU A 98 -17.82 1.35 3.48
N ASP A 99 -17.23 1.90 2.57
CA ASP A 99 -17.70 1.87 1.28
C ASP A 99 -17.46 0.75 0.61
N ASP A 100 -16.90 -0.14 0.89
CA ASP A 100 -16.68 -1.22 0.10
C ASP A 100 -17.39 -2.08 0.17
#